data_306f1a7bf0d51ad0e053631854ea97c9
#
_entry.id   306f1a7bf0d51ad0e053631854ea97c9
#
_cell.length_a   1.000
_cell.length_b   1.000
_cell.length_c   1.000
_cell.angle_alpha   90.00
_cell.angle_beta   90.00
_cell.angle_gamma   90.00
#
_symmetry.space_group_name_H-M   'P 1'
#
loop_
_entity.id
_entity.type
_entity.pdbx_description
1 polymer ?
#
loop_
_entity_poly.entity_id
_entity_poly.type
_entity_poly.pdbx_seq_one_letter_code
_entity_poly.pdbx_strand_id
1 'polypeptide(L)'
;DPNMPETIKAAEMMVKDNFEVYVYCDRDLNNCLKLEDLGCVAIMPLGSSIGSGRGFDDLDDLILLRNKIEQILIVDAGIGVPSEAARVMELGYDAVLVNSAIAYAKEPILMASAFKNGVKSGRKTFLAGRMSRSKNSIASSPTKFLK
;
A
#
# COMPACT_ATOMS: atom_id res chain seq x y z
N ASP A 1 -13.12 11.12 -3.25
CA ASP A 1 -13.25 9.80 -2.62
C ASP A 1 -14.27 8.95 -3.40
N PRO A 2 -14.13 7.62 -3.46
CA PRO A 2 -15.03 6.76 -4.22
C PRO A 2 -16.44 6.75 -3.61
N ASN A 3 -17.47 6.69 -4.48
CA ASN A 3 -18.84 6.46 -4.06
C ASN A 3 -19.05 4.96 -3.84
N MET A 4 -18.81 4.48 -2.62
CA MET A 4 -18.78 3.05 -2.33
C MET A 4 -20.05 2.28 -2.68
N PRO A 5 -21.29 2.77 -2.43
CA PRO A 5 -22.50 2.08 -2.87
C PRO A 5 -22.53 1.79 -4.38
N GLU A 6 -22.18 2.78 -5.20
CA GLU A 6 -22.15 2.61 -6.66
C GLU A 6 -20.94 1.78 -7.12
N THR A 7 -19.80 1.93 -6.46
CA THR A 7 -18.59 1.13 -6.73
C THR A 7 -18.87 -0.36 -6.52
N ILE A 8 -19.48 -0.72 -5.39
CA ILE A 8 -19.81 -2.12 -5.06
C ILE A 8 -20.81 -2.70 -6.08
N LYS A 9 -21.85 -1.93 -6.43
CA LYS A 9 -22.84 -2.34 -7.43
C LYS A 9 -22.20 -2.55 -8.81
N ALA A 10 -21.34 -1.64 -9.25
CA ALA A 10 -20.62 -1.77 -10.51
C ALA A 10 -19.68 -2.99 -10.50
N ALA A 11 -18.93 -3.20 -9.42
CA ALA A 11 -18.06 -4.35 -9.27
C ALA A 11 -18.84 -5.68 -9.38
N GLU A 12 -19.99 -5.78 -8.69
CA GLU A 12 -20.85 -6.96 -8.77
C GLU A 12 -21.30 -7.25 -10.20
N MET A 13 -21.71 -6.22 -10.94
CA MET A 13 -22.14 -6.38 -12.34
C MET A 13 -20.97 -6.86 -13.21
N MET A 14 -19.80 -6.24 -13.08
CA MET A 14 -18.64 -6.59 -13.90
C MET A 14 -18.13 -8.00 -13.60
N VAL A 15 -18.09 -8.40 -12.33
CA VAL A 15 -17.69 -9.78 -11.96
C VAL A 15 -18.67 -10.79 -12.53
N LYS A 16 -20.00 -10.54 -12.49
CA LYS A 16 -21.02 -11.38 -13.10
C LYS A 16 -20.85 -11.51 -14.61
N ASP A 17 -20.35 -10.47 -15.25
CA ASP A 17 -20.04 -10.45 -16.69
C ASP A 17 -18.66 -11.05 -17.01
N ASN A 18 -18.02 -11.72 -16.04
CA ASN A 18 -16.72 -12.39 -16.12
C ASN A 18 -15.53 -11.44 -16.39
N PHE A 19 -15.59 -10.20 -15.95
CA PHE A 19 -14.43 -9.32 -15.92
C PHE A 19 -13.52 -9.61 -14.71
N GLU A 20 -12.22 -9.51 -14.92
CA GLU A 20 -11.23 -9.45 -13.82
C GLU A 20 -11.22 -8.03 -13.25
N VAL A 21 -11.88 -7.84 -12.10
CA VAL A 21 -12.10 -6.51 -11.52
C VAL A 21 -10.99 -6.14 -10.55
N TYR A 22 -10.29 -5.04 -10.83
CA TYR A 22 -9.37 -4.33 -9.95
C TYR A 22 -10.10 -3.09 -9.46
N VAL A 23 -10.50 -3.05 -8.20
CA VAL A 23 -11.46 -2.06 -7.71
C VAL A 23 -10.83 -1.01 -6.81
N TYR A 24 -10.89 0.25 -7.24
CA TYR A 24 -10.54 1.40 -6.41
C TYR A 24 -11.62 1.64 -5.34
N CYS A 25 -11.24 1.75 -4.07
CA CYS A 25 -12.17 1.83 -2.96
C CYS A 25 -11.63 2.70 -1.80
N ASP A 26 -12.47 2.94 -0.81
CA ASP A 26 -12.04 3.52 0.45
C ASP A 26 -11.25 2.51 1.30
N ARG A 27 -10.86 2.91 2.53
CA ARG A 27 -10.11 2.05 3.48
C ARG A 27 -11.03 1.37 4.52
N ASP A 28 -12.35 1.44 4.34
CA ASP A 28 -13.28 0.76 5.24
C ASP A 28 -13.17 -0.76 5.05
N LEU A 29 -12.90 -1.47 6.14
CA LEU A 29 -12.71 -2.92 6.11
C LEU A 29 -13.94 -3.65 5.57
N ASN A 30 -15.16 -3.23 5.94
CA ASN A 30 -16.38 -3.92 5.52
C ASN A 30 -16.61 -3.76 4.02
N ASN A 31 -16.32 -2.57 3.48
CA ASN A 31 -16.38 -2.33 2.04
C ASN A 31 -15.36 -3.19 1.28
N CYS A 32 -14.13 -3.25 1.78
CA CYS A 32 -13.07 -4.06 1.16
C CYS A 32 -13.39 -5.56 1.21
N LEU A 33 -13.86 -6.09 2.34
CA LEU A 33 -14.29 -7.48 2.46
C LEU A 33 -15.45 -7.80 1.52
N LYS A 34 -16.43 -6.90 1.41
CA LYS A 34 -17.54 -7.08 0.49
C LYS A 34 -17.10 -7.15 -0.98
N LEU A 35 -16.12 -6.34 -1.38
CA LEU A 35 -15.56 -6.38 -2.72
C LEU A 35 -14.78 -7.68 -2.97
N GLU A 36 -14.06 -8.18 -1.97
CA GLU A 36 -13.41 -9.49 -2.01
C GLU A 36 -14.41 -10.62 -2.16
N ASP A 37 -15.47 -10.64 -1.35
CA ASP A 37 -16.55 -11.64 -1.38
C ASP A 37 -17.30 -11.65 -2.73
N LEU A 38 -17.40 -10.50 -3.40
CA LEU A 38 -17.96 -10.38 -4.74
C LEU A 38 -17.08 -11.03 -5.83
N GLY A 39 -15.82 -11.33 -5.53
CA GLY A 39 -14.88 -11.96 -6.45
C GLY A 39 -14.00 -10.96 -7.22
N CYS A 40 -13.81 -9.74 -6.72
CA CYS A 40 -12.81 -8.84 -7.28
C CYS A 40 -11.41 -9.44 -7.17
N VAL A 41 -10.62 -9.34 -8.23
CA VAL A 41 -9.26 -9.91 -8.31
C VAL A 41 -8.28 -9.12 -7.46
N ALA A 42 -8.46 -7.81 -7.38
CA ALA A 42 -7.63 -6.95 -6.55
C ALA A 42 -8.48 -5.86 -5.88
N ILE A 43 -8.14 -5.57 -4.64
CA ILE A 43 -8.72 -4.48 -3.85
C ILE A 43 -7.70 -3.35 -3.81
N MET A 44 -8.13 -2.13 -4.18
CA MET A 44 -7.24 -0.99 -4.34
C MET A 44 -7.66 0.15 -3.39
N PRO A 45 -7.35 0.02 -2.07
CA PRO A 45 -7.69 1.06 -1.11
C PRO A 45 -6.88 2.34 -1.36
N LEU A 46 -7.54 3.48 -1.21
CA LEU A 46 -6.88 4.79 -1.34
C LEU A 46 -5.89 5.03 -0.17
N GLY A 47 -4.75 5.63 -0.46
CA GLY A 47 -3.82 6.12 0.56
C GLY A 47 -4.30 7.42 1.17
N SER A 48 -4.56 8.41 0.31
CA SER A 48 -5.24 9.68 0.60
C SER A 48 -5.90 10.19 -0.68
N SER A 49 -6.57 11.33 -0.64
CA SER A 49 -7.33 11.83 -1.79
C SER A 49 -6.49 11.89 -3.07
N ILE A 50 -7.09 11.50 -4.19
CA ILE A 50 -6.44 11.46 -5.51
C ILE A 50 -5.74 12.78 -5.82
N GLY A 51 -4.50 12.70 -6.26
CA GLY A 51 -3.69 13.84 -6.67
C GLY A 51 -3.21 14.74 -5.55
N SER A 52 -3.51 14.40 -4.29
CA SER A 52 -3.13 15.22 -3.14
C SER A 52 -1.64 15.17 -2.81
N GLY A 53 -0.98 14.02 -3.07
CA GLY A 53 0.40 13.79 -2.67
C GLY A 53 0.65 13.90 -1.15
N ARG A 54 -0.42 13.77 -0.34
CA ARG A 54 -0.39 13.97 1.13
C ARG A 54 0.23 12.79 1.87
N GLY A 55 0.34 11.64 1.19
CA GLY A 55 0.80 10.42 1.84
C GLY A 55 -0.18 9.87 2.86
N PHE A 56 0.35 9.39 3.97
CA PHE A 56 -0.41 8.73 5.03
C PHE A 56 -0.18 9.44 6.36
N ASP A 57 -1.25 9.88 7.03
CA ASP A 57 -1.18 10.39 8.39
C ASP A 57 -0.88 9.24 9.37
N ASP A 58 -1.55 8.09 9.16
CA ASP A 58 -1.29 6.82 9.83
C ASP A 58 -1.43 5.64 8.84
N LEU A 59 -1.12 4.44 9.29
CA LEU A 59 -1.19 3.21 8.51
C LEU A 59 -2.10 2.15 9.13
N ASP A 60 -2.83 2.47 10.18
CA ASP A 60 -3.57 1.48 10.98
C ASP A 60 -4.62 0.76 10.15
N ASP A 61 -5.40 1.50 9.34
CA ASP A 61 -6.37 0.90 8.42
C ASP A 61 -5.69 0.00 7.38
N LEU A 62 -4.57 0.44 6.81
CA LEU A 62 -3.83 -0.35 5.83
C LEU A 62 -3.23 -1.62 6.44
N ILE A 63 -2.76 -1.56 7.68
CA ILE A 63 -2.31 -2.73 8.44
C ILE A 63 -3.47 -3.68 8.68
N LEU A 64 -4.63 -3.15 9.09
CA LEU A 64 -5.83 -3.94 9.32
C LEU A 64 -6.28 -4.64 8.04
N LEU A 65 -6.36 -3.92 6.93
CA LEU A 65 -6.71 -4.48 5.62
C LEU A 65 -5.77 -5.62 5.22
N ARG A 66 -4.43 -5.41 5.32
CA ARG A 66 -3.47 -6.47 4.95
C ARG A 66 -3.61 -7.73 5.80
N ASN A 67 -4.04 -7.60 7.04
CA ASN A 67 -4.23 -8.73 7.95
C ASN A 67 -5.55 -9.49 7.71
N LYS A 68 -6.49 -8.94 6.94
CA LYS A 68 -7.85 -9.47 6.78
C LYS A 68 -8.21 -9.84 5.35
N ILE A 69 -7.65 -9.15 4.37
CA ILE A 69 -7.90 -9.36 2.94
C ILE A 69 -6.88 -10.37 2.41
N GLU A 70 -7.36 -11.41 1.74
CA GLU A 70 -6.51 -12.45 1.13
C GLU A 70 -6.16 -12.11 -0.32
N GLN A 71 -7.02 -11.35 -1.00
CA GLN A 71 -6.83 -10.93 -2.38
C GLN A 71 -5.65 -9.97 -2.55
N ILE A 72 -5.26 -9.74 -3.80
CA ILE A 72 -4.23 -8.76 -4.16
C ILE A 72 -4.62 -7.39 -3.60
N LEU A 73 -3.72 -6.78 -2.84
CA LEU A 73 -3.88 -5.44 -2.28
C LEU A 73 -2.91 -4.46 -2.93
N ILE A 74 -3.47 -3.38 -3.48
CA ILE A 74 -2.72 -2.32 -4.15
C ILE A 74 -3.12 -0.98 -3.52
N VAL A 75 -2.19 -0.25 -2.91
CA VAL A 75 -2.52 1.12 -2.48
C VAL A 75 -2.51 2.05 -3.68
N ASP A 76 -3.65 2.71 -3.90
CA ASP A 76 -3.84 3.67 -4.99
C ASP A 76 -4.18 5.06 -4.43
N ALA A 77 -3.66 6.08 -5.06
CA ALA A 77 -3.85 7.50 -4.76
C ALA A 77 -3.16 8.03 -3.49
N GLY A 78 -2.84 9.31 -3.55
CA GLY A 78 -2.33 10.09 -2.43
C GLY A 78 -0.86 9.92 -2.10
N ILE A 79 -0.16 8.94 -2.68
CA ILE A 79 1.28 8.73 -2.49
C ILE A 79 2.04 9.92 -3.11
N GLY A 80 2.86 10.60 -2.31
CA GLY A 80 3.62 11.77 -2.73
C GLY A 80 5.13 11.55 -2.91
N VAL A 81 5.70 10.58 -2.15
CA VAL A 81 7.15 10.33 -2.15
C VAL A 81 7.48 8.84 -2.07
N PRO A 82 8.68 8.41 -2.54
CA PRO A 82 9.10 7.01 -2.55
C PRO A 82 9.13 6.30 -1.20
N SER A 83 9.38 7.03 -0.11
CA SER A 83 9.39 6.47 1.25
C SER A 83 7.99 5.99 1.68
N GLU A 84 6.92 6.63 1.23
CA GLU A 84 5.55 6.20 1.50
C GLU A 84 5.23 4.90 0.76
N ALA A 85 5.63 4.81 -0.52
CA ALA A 85 5.52 3.56 -1.27
C ALA A 85 6.32 2.43 -0.61
N ALA A 86 7.54 2.71 -0.13
CA ALA A 86 8.33 1.72 0.61
C ALA A 86 7.62 1.24 1.88
N ARG A 87 7.03 2.15 2.67
CA ARG A 87 6.27 1.79 3.87
C ARG A 87 5.10 0.86 3.58
N VAL A 88 4.34 1.12 2.51
CA VAL A 88 3.24 0.24 2.07
C VAL A 88 3.76 -1.15 1.72
N MET A 89 4.83 -1.22 0.93
CA MET A 89 5.44 -2.50 0.55
C MET A 89 6.03 -3.26 1.74
N GLU A 90 6.50 -2.56 2.79
CA GLU A 90 6.95 -3.16 4.06
C GLU A 90 5.81 -3.81 4.85
N LEU A 91 4.56 -3.36 4.67
CA LEU A 91 3.37 -3.99 5.25
C LEU A 91 2.98 -5.30 4.55
N GLY A 92 3.56 -5.60 3.39
CA GLY A 92 3.25 -6.79 2.61
C GLY A 92 2.17 -6.59 1.55
N TYR A 93 1.88 -5.36 1.17
CA TYR A 93 1.06 -5.07 0.01
C TYR A 93 1.73 -5.57 -1.27
N ASP A 94 0.92 -5.91 -2.27
CA ASP A 94 1.41 -6.51 -3.52
C ASP A 94 1.94 -5.46 -4.49
N ALA A 95 1.34 -4.26 -4.49
CA ALA A 95 1.77 -3.15 -5.33
C ALA A 95 1.34 -1.79 -4.77
N VAL A 96 1.81 -0.73 -5.42
CA VAL A 96 1.32 0.64 -5.30
C VAL A 96 1.07 1.20 -6.70
N LEU A 97 0.06 2.06 -6.84
CA LEU A 97 -0.21 2.81 -8.04
C LEU A 97 0.14 4.27 -7.80
N VAL A 98 1.03 4.82 -8.62
CA VAL A 98 1.57 6.18 -8.47
C VAL A 98 1.54 6.90 -9.81
N ASN A 99 0.95 8.08 -9.84
CA ASN A 99 0.91 8.93 -11.04
C ASN A 99 1.35 10.37 -10.72
N SER A 100 0.53 11.14 -10.03
CA SER A 100 0.72 12.59 -9.82
C SER A 100 2.07 12.94 -9.20
N ALA A 101 2.55 12.14 -8.25
CA ALA A 101 3.84 12.36 -7.60
C ALA A 101 5.02 12.29 -8.59
N ILE A 102 4.89 11.51 -9.65
CA ILE A 102 5.89 11.43 -10.72
C ILE A 102 5.66 12.55 -11.74
N ALA A 103 4.42 12.70 -12.21
CA ALA A 103 4.08 13.63 -13.29
C ALA A 103 4.34 15.10 -12.92
N TYR A 104 4.13 15.48 -11.66
CA TYR A 104 4.33 16.85 -11.17
C TYR A 104 5.67 17.07 -10.47
N ALA A 105 6.57 16.08 -10.46
CA ALA A 105 7.92 16.28 -9.96
C ALA A 105 8.70 17.24 -10.87
N LYS A 106 9.66 17.98 -10.28
CA LYS A 106 10.58 18.81 -11.09
C LYS A 106 11.38 17.98 -12.10
N GLU A 107 11.77 16.77 -11.70
CA GLU A 107 12.51 15.80 -12.51
C GLU A 107 11.75 14.45 -12.55
N PRO A 108 10.74 14.30 -13.43
CA PRO A 108 9.87 13.12 -13.42
C PRO A 108 10.61 11.79 -13.62
N ILE A 109 11.63 11.77 -14.48
CA ILE A 109 12.44 10.57 -14.75
C ILE A 109 13.19 10.14 -13.50
N LEU A 110 13.79 11.09 -12.79
CA LEU A 110 14.49 10.82 -11.53
C LEU A 110 13.51 10.35 -10.45
N MET A 111 12.33 10.99 -10.35
CA MET A 111 11.29 10.60 -9.40
C MET A 111 10.75 9.18 -9.69
N ALA A 112 10.52 8.83 -10.95
CA ALA A 112 10.13 7.48 -11.34
C ALA A 112 11.16 6.43 -10.91
N SER A 113 12.45 6.73 -11.13
CA SER A 113 13.57 5.88 -10.68
C SER A 113 13.59 5.74 -9.15
N ALA A 114 13.37 6.82 -8.42
CA ALA A 114 13.29 6.82 -6.97
C ALA A 114 12.13 5.97 -6.46
N PHE A 115 10.92 6.08 -7.04
CA PHE A 115 9.78 5.22 -6.73
C PHE A 115 10.07 3.74 -6.98
N LYS A 116 10.66 3.41 -8.14
CA LYS A 116 11.09 2.03 -8.42
C LYS A 116 11.99 1.47 -7.32
N ASN A 117 12.95 2.28 -6.84
CA ASN A 117 13.86 1.85 -5.78
C ASN A 117 13.15 1.74 -4.43
N GLY A 118 12.25 2.67 -4.09
CA GLY A 118 11.43 2.62 -2.87
C GLY A 118 10.58 1.36 -2.79
N VAL A 119 9.83 1.06 -3.84
CA VAL A 119 9.01 -0.16 -3.94
C VAL A 119 9.86 -1.42 -3.79
N LYS A 120 10.99 -1.52 -4.50
CA LYS A 120 11.90 -2.66 -4.40
C LYS A 120 12.48 -2.81 -2.99
N SER A 121 12.85 -1.70 -2.35
CA SER A 121 13.39 -1.70 -1.00
C SER A 121 12.35 -2.19 0.01
N GLY A 122 11.14 -1.63 -0.02
CA GLY A 122 10.05 -2.03 0.85
C GLY A 122 9.70 -3.51 0.70
N ARG A 123 9.59 -4.01 -0.54
CA ARG A 123 9.34 -5.44 -0.78
C ARG A 123 10.44 -6.34 -0.24
N LYS A 124 11.71 -5.97 -0.42
CA LYS A 124 12.85 -6.70 0.14
C LYS A 124 12.84 -6.69 1.67
N THR A 125 12.49 -5.57 2.29
CA THR A 125 12.35 -5.46 3.75
C THR A 125 11.27 -6.42 4.27
N PHE A 126 10.11 -6.47 3.61
CA PHE A 126 9.04 -7.41 3.95
C PHE A 126 9.51 -8.87 3.87
N LEU A 127 10.15 -9.23 2.77
CA LEU A 127 10.62 -10.61 2.55
C LEU A 127 11.77 -11.02 3.49
N ALA A 128 12.67 -10.09 3.82
CA ALA A 128 13.78 -10.34 4.74
C ALA A 128 13.32 -10.47 6.20
N GLY A 129 12.17 -9.89 6.52
CA GLY A 129 11.69 -9.80 7.90
C GLY A 129 12.42 -8.72 8.70
N ARG A 130 11.64 -7.90 9.38
CA ARG A 130 12.15 -6.84 10.25
C ARG A 130 12.68 -7.42 11.55
N MET A 131 13.81 -6.92 12.07
CA MET A 131 14.25 -7.27 13.42
C MET A 131 13.20 -6.83 14.46
N SER A 132 13.06 -7.60 15.52
CA SER A 132 12.16 -7.28 16.64
C SER A 132 12.53 -5.95 17.28
N ARG A 133 11.50 -5.15 17.60
CA ARG A 133 11.71 -3.93 18.40
C ARG A 133 12.07 -4.33 19.83
N SER A 134 13.15 -3.77 20.37
CA SER A 134 13.53 -3.91 21.79
C SER A 134 13.33 -2.58 22.51
N LYS A 135 12.82 -2.67 23.74
CA LYS A 135 12.76 -1.49 24.66
C LYS A 135 14.15 -1.16 25.22
N ASN A 136 15.05 -2.14 25.27
CA ASN A 136 16.39 -2.00 25.79
C ASN A 136 17.40 -1.96 24.66
N SER A 137 18.44 -1.14 24.80
CA SER A 137 19.57 -1.16 23.89
C SER A 137 20.34 -2.48 24.03
N ILE A 138 20.64 -3.10 22.88
CA ILE A 138 21.47 -4.30 22.80
C ILE A 138 22.77 -3.87 22.11
N ALA A 139 23.92 -4.15 22.73
CA ALA A 139 25.22 -3.84 22.14
C ALA A 139 25.35 -4.55 20.78
N SER A 140 25.56 -3.79 19.71
CA SER A 140 25.76 -4.31 18.36
C SER A 140 27.18 -4.81 18.11
N SER A 141 28.12 -4.45 19.01
CA SER A 141 29.53 -4.87 18.95
C SER A 141 29.90 -5.68 20.19
N PRO A 142 30.83 -6.64 20.09
CA PRO A 142 31.31 -7.38 21.26
C PRO A 142 31.91 -6.43 22.31
N THR A 143 31.35 -6.41 23.52
CA THR A 143 31.84 -5.57 24.61
C THR A 143 33.02 -6.19 25.37
N LYS A 144 33.46 -7.40 25.02
CA LYS A 144 34.53 -8.14 25.68
C LYS A 144 35.89 -7.46 25.66
N PHE A 145 36.09 -6.43 24.85
CA PHE A 145 37.33 -5.67 24.72
C PHE A 145 37.35 -4.35 25.52
N LEU A 146 36.24 -4.04 26.20
CA LEU A 146 36.12 -2.86 27.07
C LEU A 146 36.30 -3.29 28.53
N LYS A 147 37.52 -3.79 28.89
CA LYS A 147 37.96 -3.95 30.25
C LYS A 147 39.11 -3.00 30.51
#